data_2c5873ce2e2dccf51ef2e0d064ab4845
#
_entry.id   2c5873ce2e2dccf51ef2e0d064ab4845
#
_cell.length_a   1.000
_cell.length_b   1.000
_cell.length_c   1.000
_cell.angle_alpha   90.00
_cell.angle_beta   90.00
_cell.angle_gamma   90.00
#
_symmetry.space_group_name_H-M   'P 1'
#
loop_
_entity.id
_entity.type
_entity.pdbx_description
1 polymer ?
#
loop_
_entity_poly.entity_id
_entity_poly.type
_entity_poly.pdbx_seq_one_letter_code
_entity_poly.pdbx_strand_id
1 'polypeptide(L)'
;MPKKRRNNGRNKNNKGKAIAVHCNNCTRLVGKDKAIKRFIIKNMVDGSSKRDIEEASAYNEENASMPKFFTKNQWCVACAIHARIVKVRSTEDKRIRYVSKYRPSKRAEMTKLYRVANQRLLETNNPFKRKEEQDAEE
;
A
#
# COMPACT_ATOMS: atom_id res chain seq x y z
N MET A 1 -10.07 21.90 27.54
CA MET A 1 -9.98 21.64 26.09
C MET A 1 -10.59 20.29 25.73
N PRO A 2 -11.43 20.19 24.71
CA PRO A 2 -12.04 18.92 24.32
C PRO A 2 -10.99 17.92 23.84
N LYS A 3 -11.12 16.68 24.26
CA LYS A 3 -10.18 15.62 23.98
C LYS A 3 -10.51 14.96 22.63
N LYS A 4 -9.74 15.26 21.59
CA LYS A 4 -10.00 14.77 20.21
C LYS A 4 -9.72 13.26 20.03
N ARG A 5 -8.82 12.66 20.82
CA ARG A 5 -8.45 11.24 20.75
C ARG A 5 -8.28 10.66 22.14
N ARG A 6 -8.82 9.48 22.37
CA ARG A 6 -8.68 8.78 23.65
C ARG A 6 -7.22 8.44 23.99
N ASN A 7 -6.42 8.11 22.98
CA ASN A 7 -5.01 7.73 23.15
C ASN A 7 -4.02 8.85 22.85
N ASN A 8 -4.47 10.11 22.68
CA ASN A 8 -3.65 11.27 22.33
C ASN A 8 -2.81 11.07 21.04
N GLY A 9 -3.26 10.22 20.12
CA GLY A 9 -2.59 9.91 18.86
C GLY A 9 -1.39 8.98 18.98
N ARG A 10 -1.20 8.31 20.14
CA ARG A 10 -0.08 7.41 20.40
C ARG A 10 -0.50 6.16 21.17
N ASN A 11 0.38 5.17 21.21
CA ASN A 11 0.17 3.93 21.95
C ASN A 11 1.14 3.85 23.14
N LYS A 12 0.91 4.71 24.14
CA LYS A 12 1.81 4.82 25.29
C LYS A 12 1.56 3.71 26.32
N ASN A 13 0.29 3.38 26.62
CA ASN A 13 -0.12 2.33 27.56
C ASN A 13 0.67 2.37 28.89
N ASN A 14 0.76 3.52 29.52
CA ASN A 14 1.46 3.77 30.79
C ASN A 14 3.00 3.45 30.79
N LYS A 15 3.62 3.34 29.61
CA LYS A 15 5.04 3.01 29.45
C LYS A 15 6.02 4.17 29.70
N GLY A 16 5.69 5.13 30.57
CA GLY A 16 6.59 6.22 30.89
C GLY A 16 6.86 7.21 29.76
N LYS A 17 8.08 7.78 29.70
CA LYS A 17 8.50 8.77 28.70
C LYS A 17 9.06 8.07 27.46
N ALA A 18 8.49 8.34 26.30
CA ALA A 18 9.03 7.83 25.04
C ALA A 18 10.24 8.64 24.58
N ILE A 19 11.24 7.97 24.00
CA ILE A 19 12.38 8.59 23.35
C ILE A 19 11.87 9.52 22.23
N ALA A 20 12.42 10.73 22.15
CA ALA A 20 12.08 11.67 21.09
C ALA A 20 12.86 11.31 19.80
N VAL A 21 12.18 11.50 18.66
CA VAL A 21 12.77 11.31 17.33
C VAL A 21 12.44 12.51 16.46
N HIS A 22 13.33 12.84 15.54
CA HIS A 22 13.14 13.96 14.62
C HIS A 22 12.23 13.55 13.44
N CYS A 23 11.39 14.47 13.03
CA CYS A 23 10.63 14.32 11.78
C CYS A 23 11.58 14.53 10.59
N ASN A 24 11.58 13.63 9.62
CA ASN A 24 12.46 13.72 8.44
C ASN A 24 12.19 14.95 7.55
N ASN A 25 11.01 15.57 7.66
CA ASN A 25 10.66 16.74 6.84
C ASN A 25 10.88 18.08 7.57
N CYS A 26 10.31 18.22 8.76
CA CYS A 26 10.33 19.50 9.49
C CYS A 26 11.23 19.48 10.73
N THR A 27 12.02 18.44 10.93
CA THR A 27 12.96 18.26 12.06
C THR A 27 12.35 18.29 13.46
N ARG A 28 11.05 18.56 13.60
CA ARG A 28 10.35 18.62 14.88
C ARG A 28 10.56 17.34 15.70
N LEU A 29 10.84 17.50 16.97
CA LEU A 29 10.91 16.41 17.93
C LEU A 29 9.52 15.84 18.23
N VAL A 30 9.36 14.53 18.05
CA VAL A 30 8.11 13.81 18.31
C VAL A 30 8.43 12.52 19.07
N GLY A 31 7.60 12.13 20.01
CA GLY A 31 7.77 10.85 20.70
C GLY A 31 7.77 9.69 19.69
N LYS A 32 8.67 8.75 19.85
CA LYS A 32 8.82 7.55 18.99
C LYS A 32 7.53 6.72 18.88
N ASP A 33 6.69 6.73 19.92
CA ASP A 33 5.39 6.09 19.97
C ASP A 33 4.33 6.81 19.14
N LYS A 34 4.45 8.15 18.97
CA LYS A 34 3.54 8.99 18.18
C LYS A 34 3.99 9.17 16.74
N ALA A 35 5.29 9.06 16.45
CA ALA A 35 5.84 9.25 15.11
C ALA A 35 5.26 8.23 14.11
N ILE A 36 4.90 8.70 12.94
CA ILE A 36 4.43 7.85 11.84
C ILE A 36 5.66 7.33 11.12
N LYS A 37 5.83 6.01 11.11
CA LYS A 37 7.01 5.33 10.55
C LYS A 37 6.62 4.64 9.26
N ARG A 38 7.46 4.79 8.24
CA ARG A 38 7.35 4.05 6.98
C ARG A 38 8.72 3.56 6.57
N PHE A 39 8.79 2.29 6.26
CA PHE A 39 9.95 1.69 5.63
C PHE A 39 9.81 1.88 4.12
N ILE A 40 10.79 2.52 3.52
CA ILE A 40 10.81 2.86 2.10
C ILE A 40 12.05 2.24 1.48
N ILE A 41 11.84 1.56 0.37
CA ILE A 41 12.90 1.05 -0.49
C ILE A 41 12.95 1.96 -1.70
N LYS A 42 14.10 2.55 -1.97
CA LYS A 42 14.33 3.38 -3.14
C LYS A 42 15.48 2.83 -3.95
N ASN A 43 15.38 2.94 -5.26
CA ASN A 43 16.52 2.67 -6.12
C ASN A 43 17.61 3.72 -5.86
N MET A 44 18.87 3.32 -5.98
CA MET A 44 20.01 4.21 -5.81
C MET A 44 20.06 5.22 -6.96
N VAL A 45 19.67 4.78 -8.14
CA VAL A 45 19.76 5.53 -9.40
C VAL A 45 18.35 5.75 -9.96
N ASP A 46 18.13 6.84 -10.65
CA ASP A 46 16.90 7.14 -11.38
C ASP A 46 16.66 6.14 -12.52
N GLY A 47 15.39 6.00 -12.96
CA GLY A 47 15.00 4.96 -13.91
C GLY A 47 15.66 5.10 -15.29
N SER A 48 15.90 6.33 -15.77
CA SER A 48 16.61 6.59 -17.03
C SER A 48 18.08 6.21 -16.94
N SER A 49 18.76 6.72 -15.93
CA SER A 49 20.18 6.43 -15.68
C SER A 49 20.43 4.95 -15.36
N LYS A 50 19.41 4.23 -14.84
CA LYS A 50 19.51 2.79 -14.63
C LYS A 50 19.70 2.04 -15.94
N ARG A 51 18.96 2.40 -16.99
CA ARG A 51 19.08 1.78 -18.32
C ARG A 51 20.47 2.02 -18.91
N ASP A 52 20.96 3.27 -18.85
CA ASP A 52 22.28 3.61 -19.39
C ASP A 52 23.40 2.84 -18.70
N ILE A 53 23.28 2.62 -17.37
CA ILE A 53 24.25 1.84 -16.62
C ILE A 53 24.15 0.34 -16.98
N GLU A 54 22.94 -0.20 -17.16
CA GLU A 54 22.74 -1.59 -17.56
C GLU A 54 23.30 -1.87 -18.95
N GLU A 55 23.11 -0.95 -19.91
CA GLU A 55 23.65 -1.06 -21.26
C GLU A 55 25.19 -0.93 -21.29
N ALA A 56 25.77 -0.07 -20.46
CA ALA A 56 27.22 0.13 -20.36
C ALA A 56 27.94 -0.88 -19.46
N SER A 57 27.19 -1.71 -18.73
CA SER A 57 27.76 -2.67 -17.77
C SER A 57 28.41 -3.85 -18.48
N ALA A 58 29.62 -4.20 -18.05
CA ALA A 58 30.30 -5.43 -18.47
C ALA A 58 29.73 -6.71 -17.79
N TYR A 59 28.84 -6.56 -16.83
CA TYR A 59 28.20 -7.67 -16.11
C TYR A 59 26.88 -8.04 -16.78
N ASN A 60 26.59 -9.32 -16.87
CA ASN A 60 25.32 -9.81 -17.39
C ASN A 60 24.16 -9.35 -16.50
N GLU A 61 22.97 -9.15 -17.09
CA GLU A 61 21.76 -8.64 -16.43
C GLU A 61 21.40 -9.38 -15.13
N GLU A 62 21.67 -10.68 -15.05
CA GLU A 62 21.41 -11.51 -13.87
C GLU A 62 22.26 -11.10 -12.65
N ASN A 63 23.48 -10.57 -12.86
CA ASN A 63 24.44 -10.25 -11.82
C ASN A 63 24.59 -8.72 -11.57
N ALA A 64 24.05 -7.89 -12.46
CA ALA A 64 24.14 -6.42 -12.38
C ALA A 64 22.99 -5.80 -11.58
N SER A 65 22.56 -6.43 -10.51
CA SER A 65 21.52 -5.88 -9.63
C SER A 65 22.00 -4.61 -8.93
N MET A 66 21.47 -3.46 -9.36
CA MET A 66 21.76 -2.18 -8.72
C MET A 66 21.25 -2.16 -7.27
N PRO A 67 22.08 -1.73 -6.32
CA PRO A 67 21.70 -1.69 -4.91
C PRO A 67 20.55 -0.74 -4.66
N LYS A 68 19.76 -1.03 -3.63
CA LYS A 68 18.63 -0.22 -3.21
C LYS A 68 18.88 0.38 -1.84
N PHE A 69 18.40 1.60 -1.62
CA PHE A 69 18.40 2.23 -0.30
C PHE A 69 17.19 1.77 0.52
N PHE A 70 17.48 1.36 1.73
CA PHE A 70 16.49 0.98 2.72
C PHE A 70 16.42 2.06 3.79
N THR A 71 15.33 2.83 3.83
CA THR A 71 15.21 3.97 4.74
C THR A 71 13.96 3.84 5.60
N LYS A 72 14.13 4.01 6.90
CA LYS A 72 13.02 4.10 7.84
C LYS A 72 12.68 5.57 8.10
N ASN A 73 11.73 6.09 7.35
CA ASN A 73 11.30 7.47 7.51
C ASN A 73 10.35 7.63 8.70
N GLN A 74 10.57 8.69 9.46
CA GLN A 74 9.76 9.07 10.60
C GLN A 74 9.16 10.46 10.36
N TRP A 75 7.85 10.57 10.56
CA TRP A 75 7.09 11.77 10.25
C TRP A 75 6.28 12.23 11.46
N CYS A 76 6.20 13.54 11.68
CA CYS A 76 5.19 14.07 12.57
C CYS A 76 3.80 13.96 11.91
N VAL A 77 2.74 14.02 12.71
CA VAL A 77 1.36 13.88 12.19
C VAL A 77 1.03 14.94 11.13
N ALA A 78 1.46 16.19 11.34
CA ALA A 78 1.21 17.28 10.39
C ALA A 78 1.87 17.01 9.03
N CYS A 79 3.16 16.68 9.01
CA CYS A 79 3.88 16.37 7.76
C CYS A 79 3.36 15.10 7.09
N ALA A 80 2.97 14.09 7.86
CA ALA A 80 2.43 12.86 7.31
C ALA A 80 1.05 13.05 6.64
N ILE A 81 0.22 13.96 7.17
CA ILE A 81 -1.06 14.34 6.54
C ILE A 81 -0.80 15.17 5.29
N HIS A 82 0.09 16.16 5.38
CA HIS A 82 0.45 17.00 4.24
C HIS A 82 1.05 16.19 3.08
N ALA A 83 1.96 15.28 3.36
CA ALA A 83 2.54 14.37 2.39
C ALA A 83 1.60 13.19 1.98
N ARG A 84 0.35 13.20 2.42
CA ARG A 84 -0.67 12.17 2.13
C ARG A 84 -0.28 10.74 2.53
N ILE A 85 0.73 10.59 3.38
CA ILE A 85 1.15 9.28 3.93
C ILE A 85 0.06 8.71 4.82
N VAL A 86 -0.61 9.60 5.57
CA VAL A 86 -1.79 9.29 6.38
C VAL A 86 -2.92 10.20 5.93
N LYS A 87 -4.09 9.61 5.70
CA LYS A 87 -5.30 10.33 5.32
C LYS A 87 -6.26 10.45 6.49
N VAL A 88 -7.07 11.52 6.49
CA VAL A 88 -8.22 11.64 7.38
C VAL A 88 -9.24 10.59 6.98
N ARG A 89 -9.76 9.82 7.94
CA ARG A 89 -10.73 8.75 7.71
C ARG A 89 -12.09 9.12 8.28
N SER A 90 -13.15 8.60 7.65
CA SER A 90 -14.53 8.71 8.12
C SER A 90 -14.71 8.09 9.52
N THR A 91 -15.85 8.35 10.15
CA THR A 91 -16.15 7.82 11.50
C THR A 91 -16.20 6.28 11.50
N GLU A 92 -16.69 5.67 10.44
CA GLU A 92 -16.78 4.23 10.24
C GLU A 92 -15.39 3.60 10.08
N ASP A 93 -14.56 4.19 9.21
CA ASP A 93 -13.21 3.69 8.91
C ASP A 93 -12.19 3.92 10.02
N LYS A 94 -12.44 4.83 10.97
CA LYS A 94 -11.50 5.13 12.07
C LYS A 94 -11.19 3.92 12.95
N ARG A 95 -12.12 3.01 13.08
CA ARG A 95 -11.98 1.81 13.94
C ARG A 95 -11.13 0.74 13.28
N ILE A 96 -11.00 0.75 11.96
CA ILE A 96 -10.21 -0.24 11.21
C ILE A 96 -8.73 0.09 11.40
N ARG A 97 -8.00 -0.76 12.14
CA ARG A 97 -6.56 -0.60 12.38
C ARG A 97 -5.70 -1.11 11.24
N TYR A 98 -6.15 -2.13 10.57
CA TYR A 98 -5.46 -2.73 9.44
C TYR A 98 -6.09 -2.21 8.15
N VAL A 99 -5.41 -1.25 7.53
CA VAL A 99 -5.73 -0.91 6.14
C VAL A 99 -4.93 -1.91 5.30
N SER A 100 -5.63 -2.82 4.65
CA SER A 100 -5.02 -3.67 3.64
C SER A 100 -4.28 -2.77 2.65
N LYS A 101 -2.99 -3.04 2.42
CA LYS A 101 -2.22 -2.33 1.39
C LYS A 101 -2.84 -2.52 0.00
N TYR A 102 -3.62 -3.56 -0.15
CA TYR A 102 -4.37 -3.94 -1.33
C TYR A 102 -5.87 -3.79 -1.10
N ARG A 103 -6.33 -2.59 -0.75
CA ARG A 103 -7.75 -2.31 -0.96
C ARG A 103 -7.92 -2.18 -2.48
N PRO A 104 -8.55 -3.17 -3.15
CA PRO A 104 -8.76 -3.06 -4.58
C PRO A 104 -9.52 -1.77 -4.82
N SER A 105 -9.11 -0.98 -5.80
CA SER A 105 -9.87 0.21 -6.18
C SER A 105 -11.27 -0.23 -6.57
N LYS A 106 -12.29 0.58 -6.31
CA LYS A 106 -13.68 0.29 -6.75
C LYS A 106 -13.73 -0.13 -8.22
N ARG A 107 -12.84 0.45 -9.05
CA ARG A 107 -12.68 0.07 -10.45
C ARG A 107 -12.17 -1.36 -10.62
N ALA A 108 -11.23 -1.82 -9.78
CA ALA A 108 -10.71 -3.20 -9.84
C ALA A 108 -11.76 -4.22 -9.35
N GLU A 109 -12.59 -3.87 -8.36
CA GLU A 109 -13.73 -4.67 -7.91
C GLU A 109 -14.78 -4.77 -9.00
N MET A 110 -15.14 -3.65 -9.63
CA MET A 110 -16.05 -3.61 -10.78
C MET A 110 -15.53 -4.45 -11.96
N THR A 111 -14.25 -4.36 -12.26
CA THR A 111 -13.62 -5.15 -13.33
C THR A 111 -13.66 -6.66 -13.02
N LYS A 112 -13.47 -7.05 -11.77
CA LYS A 112 -13.62 -8.46 -11.35
C LYS A 112 -15.07 -8.93 -11.52
N LEU A 113 -16.03 -8.16 -11.03
CA LEU A 113 -17.45 -8.48 -11.16
C LEU A 113 -17.86 -8.60 -12.65
N TYR A 114 -17.40 -7.69 -13.49
CA TYR A 114 -17.64 -7.72 -14.92
C TYR A 114 -17.04 -8.96 -15.60
N ARG A 115 -15.83 -9.34 -15.24
CA ARG A 115 -15.19 -10.57 -15.75
C ARG A 115 -15.97 -11.83 -15.36
N VAL A 116 -16.38 -11.93 -14.08
CA VAL A 116 -17.16 -13.07 -13.58
C VAL A 116 -18.52 -13.13 -14.28
N ALA A 117 -19.19 -11.98 -14.45
CA ALA A 117 -20.47 -11.93 -15.17
C ALA A 117 -20.34 -12.36 -16.64
N ASN A 118 -19.32 -11.86 -17.34
CA ASN A 118 -19.08 -12.27 -18.73
C ASN A 118 -18.70 -13.75 -18.84
N GLN A 119 -17.93 -14.29 -17.89
CA GLN A 119 -17.59 -15.71 -17.91
C GLN A 119 -18.82 -16.57 -17.73
N ARG A 120 -19.74 -16.23 -16.84
CA ARG A 120 -21.04 -16.92 -16.70
C ARG A 120 -21.88 -16.84 -17.97
N LEU A 121 -21.93 -15.68 -18.62
CA LEU A 121 -22.65 -15.52 -19.90
C LEU A 121 -22.05 -16.38 -21.02
N LEU A 122 -20.72 -16.54 -21.05
CA LEU A 122 -20.05 -17.41 -22.01
C LEU A 122 -20.32 -18.88 -21.71
N GLU A 123 -20.39 -19.28 -20.45
CA GLU A 123 -20.74 -20.64 -20.02
C GLU A 123 -22.20 -20.98 -20.37
N THR A 124 -23.15 -20.05 -20.14
CA THR A 124 -24.58 -20.24 -20.47
C THR A 124 -24.86 -20.23 -21.97
N ASN A 125 -24.05 -19.49 -22.75
CA ASN A 125 -24.21 -19.37 -24.20
C ASN A 125 -23.34 -20.37 -24.99
N ASN A 126 -22.68 -21.32 -24.32
CA ASN A 126 -21.86 -22.32 -24.99
C ASN A 126 -22.76 -23.35 -25.75
N PRO A 127 -22.78 -23.32 -27.08
CA PRO A 127 -23.67 -24.18 -27.86
C PRO A 127 -23.32 -25.67 -27.74
N PHE A 128 -22.10 -25.99 -27.35
CA PHE A 128 -21.67 -27.38 -27.17
C PHE A 128 -22.23 -28.02 -25.90
N LYS A 129 -22.33 -27.23 -24.79
CA LYS A 129 -22.97 -27.73 -23.55
C LYS A 129 -24.45 -28.01 -23.70
N ARG A 130 -25.17 -27.21 -24.51
CA ARG A 130 -26.59 -27.42 -24.75
C ARG A 130 -26.88 -28.69 -25.54
N LYS A 131 -25.95 -29.13 -26.41
CA LYS A 131 -26.08 -30.38 -27.13
C LYS A 131 -25.86 -31.59 -26.22
N GLU A 132 -24.85 -31.55 -25.35
CA GLU A 132 -24.59 -32.61 -24.37
C GLU A 132 -25.75 -32.80 -23.38
N GLU A 133 -26.46 -31.73 -23.01
CA GLU A 133 -27.65 -31.81 -22.14
C GLU A 133 -28.87 -32.38 -22.90
N GLN A 134 -29.01 -32.11 -24.20
CA GLN A 134 -30.08 -32.67 -25.04
C GLN A 134 -29.86 -34.13 -25.39
N ASP A 135 -28.62 -34.52 -25.67
CA ASP A 135 -28.24 -35.92 -25.96
C ASP A 135 -28.27 -36.83 -24.70
N ALA A 136 -28.32 -36.24 -23.50
CA ALA A 136 -28.46 -36.97 -22.24
C ALA A 136 -29.91 -37.14 -21.75
N GLU A 137 -30.88 -36.45 -22.38
CA GLU A 137 -32.31 -36.55 -22.10
C GLU A 137 -33.06 -37.46 -23.12
N GLU A 138 -32.38 -37.94 -24.18
CA GLU A 138 -32.87 -38.99 -25.09
C GLU A 138 -32.29 -40.36 -24.68
#